data_b8207416d7ef2118a721a0f3184fef91
#
_entry.id   b8207416d7ef2118a721a0f3184fef91
#
_cell.length_a   1.000
_cell.length_b   1.000
_cell.length_c   1.000
_cell.angle_alpha   90.00
_cell.angle_beta   90.00
_cell.angle_gamma   90.00
#
_symmetry.space_group_name_H-M   'P 1'
#
loop_
_entity.id
_entity.type
_entity.pdbx_description
1 polymer ?
#
loop_
_entity_poly.entity_id
_entity_poly.type
_entity_poly.pdbx_seq_one_letter_code
_entity_poly.pdbx_strand_id
1 'polypeptide(L)'
;GLQITGIASLTGAVNLIVTILNMRAPGMSLMKMPIFTWMILVIQFLLLFAMPVITVALFLLMFQREFGATFFDVSAGADPLLWQHLFWIFGHPEVYIIVLPAFGIVSEVLPVFSKKPLFGYPLVVFSGAAIGFVGWGVWAHHMFASGLGPISVAVFSVATMAIAIPTGVKIVNWIMTLWGGKLRFTVAMMFAIGLIVQFTIGGLSGVTHAVAPSDTQQTDTYYIVAHFH
;
A
#
# COMPACT_ATOMS: atom_id res chain seq x y z
N GLY A 1 -9.54 -11.52 -18.29
CA GLY A 1 -10.18 -10.83 -17.15
C GLY A 1 -9.32 -9.66 -16.66
N LEU A 2 -8.14 -9.92 -16.08
CA LEU A 2 -7.28 -8.93 -15.43
C LEU A 2 -6.84 -7.76 -16.35
N GLN A 3 -6.60 -8.02 -17.63
CA GLN A 3 -6.25 -6.96 -18.60
C GLN A 3 -7.39 -5.94 -18.78
N ILE A 4 -8.63 -6.40 -18.84
CA ILE A 4 -9.82 -5.52 -18.94
C ILE A 4 -10.00 -4.73 -17.64
N THR A 5 -9.85 -5.40 -16.50
CA THR A 5 -9.90 -4.76 -15.18
C THR A 5 -8.82 -3.67 -15.05
N GLY A 6 -7.62 -3.91 -15.59
CA GLY A 6 -6.53 -2.93 -15.63
C GLY A 6 -6.91 -1.65 -16.38
N ILE A 7 -7.53 -1.76 -17.55
CA ILE A 7 -8.02 -0.61 -18.32
C ILE A 7 -9.10 0.16 -17.54
N ALA A 8 -10.05 -0.56 -16.92
CA ALA A 8 -11.08 0.05 -16.11
C ALA A 8 -10.52 0.80 -14.91
N SER A 9 -9.54 0.22 -14.23
CA SER A 9 -8.85 0.85 -13.09
C SER A 9 -8.10 2.13 -13.50
N LEU A 10 -7.42 2.12 -14.66
CA LEU A 10 -6.74 3.30 -15.19
C LEU A 10 -7.71 4.44 -15.51
N THR A 11 -8.83 4.14 -16.18
CA THR A 11 -9.83 5.16 -16.49
C THR A 11 -10.49 5.73 -15.22
N GLY A 12 -10.76 4.86 -14.24
CA GLY A 12 -11.24 5.27 -12.92
C GLY A 12 -10.24 6.16 -12.18
N ALA A 13 -8.94 5.82 -12.23
CA ALA A 13 -7.89 6.60 -11.60
C ALA A 13 -7.80 8.02 -12.18
N VAL A 14 -7.77 8.15 -13.51
CA VAL A 14 -7.77 9.46 -14.18
C VAL A 14 -9.00 10.27 -13.81
N ASN A 15 -10.18 9.65 -13.83
CA ASN A 15 -11.44 10.31 -13.46
C ASN A 15 -11.38 10.87 -12.03
N LEU A 16 -10.97 10.06 -11.05
CA LEU A 16 -10.92 10.50 -9.65
C LEU A 16 -9.83 11.54 -9.40
N ILE A 17 -8.64 11.43 -10.03
CA ILE A 17 -7.61 12.48 -9.95
C ILE A 17 -8.17 13.82 -10.43
N VAL A 18 -8.75 13.84 -11.61
CA VAL A 18 -9.31 15.08 -12.20
C VAL A 18 -10.46 15.65 -11.33
N THR A 19 -11.34 14.77 -10.85
CA THR A 19 -12.44 15.18 -9.98
C THR A 19 -11.93 15.81 -8.68
N ILE A 20 -11.00 15.17 -7.99
CA ILE A 20 -10.48 15.67 -6.72
C ILE A 20 -9.67 16.96 -6.92
N LEU A 21 -8.88 17.06 -7.98
CA LEU A 21 -8.03 18.23 -8.20
C LEU A 21 -8.81 19.45 -8.75
N ASN A 22 -9.80 19.24 -9.61
CA ASN A 22 -10.45 20.32 -10.33
C ASN A 22 -11.89 20.62 -9.86
N MET A 23 -12.56 19.68 -9.19
CA MET A 23 -13.99 19.81 -8.86
C MET A 23 -14.25 19.91 -7.35
N ARG A 24 -13.29 20.44 -6.58
CA ARG A 24 -13.49 20.70 -5.15
C ARG A 24 -14.56 21.78 -4.95
N ALA A 25 -15.27 21.70 -3.83
CA ALA A 25 -16.23 22.72 -3.43
C ALA A 25 -15.56 24.11 -3.37
N PRO A 26 -16.29 25.20 -3.69
CA PRO A 26 -15.76 26.56 -3.59
C PRO A 26 -15.15 26.82 -2.21
N GLY A 27 -13.93 27.36 -2.18
CA GLY A 27 -13.19 27.64 -0.96
C GLY A 27 -12.48 26.43 -0.29
N MET A 28 -12.63 25.23 -0.83
CA MET A 28 -11.92 24.03 -0.35
C MET A 28 -10.53 23.94 -0.97
N SER A 29 -9.52 24.41 -0.24
CA SER A 29 -8.11 24.14 -0.59
C SER A 29 -7.74 22.68 -0.29
N LEU A 30 -6.62 22.20 -0.84
CA LEU A 30 -6.14 20.82 -0.62
C LEU A 30 -6.04 20.46 0.88
N MET A 31 -5.48 21.36 1.70
CA MET A 31 -5.33 21.13 3.14
C MET A 31 -6.64 21.28 3.95
N LYS A 32 -7.77 21.46 3.29
CA LYS A 32 -9.12 21.40 3.88
C LYS A 32 -9.91 20.18 3.44
N MET A 33 -9.32 19.32 2.60
CA MET A 33 -9.98 18.08 2.17
C MET A 33 -10.07 17.07 3.33
N PRO A 34 -11.13 16.25 3.38
CA PRO A 34 -11.18 15.09 4.26
C PRO A 34 -9.98 14.16 4.06
N ILE A 35 -9.53 13.50 5.13
CA ILE A 35 -8.39 12.57 5.06
C ILE A 35 -8.68 11.42 4.10
N PHE A 36 -9.92 10.91 4.10
CA PHE A 36 -10.32 9.88 3.16
C PHE A 36 -10.08 10.33 1.70
N THR A 37 -10.47 11.55 1.35
CA THR A 37 -10.24 12.09 0.01
C THR A 37 -8.76 12.19 -0.34
N TRP A 38 -7.90 12.54 0.63
CA TRP A 38 -6.45 12.52 0.46
C TRP A 38 -5.93 11.12 0.18
N MET A 39 -6.37 10.11 0.93
CA MET A 39 -5.94 8.74 0.74
C MET A 39 -6.40 8.21 -0.63
N ILE A 40 -7.63 8.55 -1.04
CA ILE A 40 -8.12 8.23 -2.39
C ILE A 40 -7.26 8.89 -3.46
N LEU A 41 -6.90 10.17 -3.32
CA LEU A 41 -6.03 10.84 -4.29
C LEU A 41 -4.66 10.15 -4.42
N VAL A 42 -4.05 9.79 -3.31
CA VAL A 42 -2.75 9.09 -3.30
C VAL A 42 -2.85 7.76 -4.03
N ILE A 43 -3.87 6.95 -3.74
CA ILE A 43 -4.00 5.64 -4.39
C ILE A 43 -4.32 5.73 -5.88
N GLN A 44 -4.98 6.82 -6.35
CA GLN A 44 -5.20 6.97 -7.78
C GLN A 44 -3.88 7.18 -8.54
N PHE A 45 -2.91 7.88 -7.95
CA PHE A 45 -1.57 7.96 -8.53
C PHE A 45 -0.84 6.60 -8.49
N LEU A 46 -1.01 5.82 -7.41
CA LEU A 46 -0.47 4.46 -7.37
C LEU A 46 -1.07 3.59 -8.50
N LEU A 47 -2.38 3.60 -8.67
CA LEU A 47 -3.08 2.86 -9.74
C LEU A 47 -2.59 3.29 -11.13
N LEU A 48 -2.45 4.60 -11.36
CA LEU A 48 -2.06 5.14 -12.66
C LEU A 48 -0.70 4.59 -13.15
N PHE A 49 0.23 4.36 -12.25
CA PHE A 49 1.57 3.88 -12.59
C PHE A 49 1.74 2.36 -12.40
N ALA A 50 1.04 1.73 -11.46
CA ALA A 50 1.16 0.30 -11.18
C ALA A 50 0.43 -0.57 -12.21
N MET A 51 -0.77 -0.14 -12.62
CA MET A 51 -1.60 -0.94 -13.55
C MET A 51 -0.96 -1.16 -14.93
N PRO A 52 -0.26 -0.21 -15.56
CA PRO A 52 0.45 -0.47 -16.81
C PRO A 52 1.49 -1.58 -16.70
N VAL A 53 2.23 -1.65 -15.58
CA VAL A 53 3.29 -2.65 -15.39
C VAL A 53 2.73 -4.05 -15.31
N ILE A 54 1.69 -4.27 -14.49
CA ILE A 54 1.03 -5.59 -14.43
C ILE A 54 0.35 -5.94 -15.75
N THR A 55 -0.17 -4.96 -16.47
CA THR A 55 -0.77 -5.18 -17.78
C THR A 55 0.28 -5.70 -18.78
N VAL A 56 1.49 -5.11 -18.79
CA VAL A 56 2.60 -5.63 -19.61
C VAL A 56 2.94 -7.07 -19.24
N ALA A 57 3.10 -7.37 -17.95
CA ALA A 57 3.37 -8.72 -17.48
C ALA A 57 2.33 -9.74 -17.96
N LEU A 58 1.05 -9.36 -17.88
CA LEU A 58 -0.07 -10.20 -18.32
C LEU A 58 -0.11 -10.39 -19.85
N PHE A 59 0.31 -9.40 -20.64
CA PHE A 59 0.46 -9.55 -22.08
C PHE A 59 1.61 -10.50 -22.42
N LEU A 60 2.77 -10.38 -21.78
CA LEU A 60 3.88 -11.30 -21.96
C LEU A 60 3.48 -12.74 -21.59
N LEU A 61 2.76 -12.90 -20.47
CA LEU A 61 2.24 -14.20 -20.05
C LEU A 61 1.22 -14.76 -21.05
N MET A 62 0.35 -13.94 -21.61
CA MET A 62 -0.60 -14.33 -22.64
C MET A 62 0.13 -14.81 -23.90
N PHE A 63 1.14 -14.09 -24.37
CA PHE A 63 1.94 -14.52 -25.50
C PHE A 63 2.67 -15.84 -25.24
N GLN A 64 3.16 -16.05 -24.02
CA GLN A 64 3.78 -17.32 -23.65
C GLN A 64 2.77 -18.47 -23.68
N ARG A 65 1.57 -18.28 -23.13
CA ARG A 65 0.57 -19.34 -23.01
C ARG A 65 -0.17 -19.66 -24.31
N GLU A 66 -0.43 -18.66 -25.13
CA GLU A 66 -1.30 -18.81 -26.31
C GLU A 66 -0.51 -18.87 -27.64
N PHE A 67 0.70 -18.30 -27.67
CA PHE A 67 1.48 -18.14 -28.88
C PHE A 67 2.89 -18.79 -28.85
N GLY A 68 3.20 -19.52 -27.76
CA GLY A 68 4.48 -20.23 -27.63
C GLY A 68 5.70 -19.35 -27.42
N ALA A 69 5.53 -18.07 -27.01
CA ALA A 69 6.65 -17.23 -26.62
C ALA A 69 7.30 -17.76 -25.33
N THR A 70 8.57 -17.44 -25.08
CA THR A 70 9.37 -18.03 -23.99
C THR A 70 9.89 -17.00 -22.99
N PHE A 71 9.09 -15.96 -22.68
CA PHE A 71 9.53 -14.83 -21.82
C PHE A 71 9.93 -15.26 -20.41
N PHE A 72 9.32 -16.30 -19.86
CA PHE A 72 9.52 -16.75 -18.48
C PHE A 72 9.94 -18.23 -18.39
N ASP A 73 10.23 -18.85 -19.50
CA ASP A 73 10.58 -20.28 -19.56
C ASP A 73 12.08 -20.48 -19.38
N VAL A 74 12.46 -21.03 -18.22
CA VAL A 74 13.86 -21.33 -17.88
C VAL A 74 14.48 -22.30 -18.88
N SER A 75 13.73 -23.27 -19.41
CA SER A 75 14.23 -24.24 -20.37
C SER A 75 14.67 -23.62 -21.69
N ALA A 76 14.09 -22.46 -22.02
CA ALA A 76 14.44 -21.65 -23.20
C ALA A 76 15.48 -20.55 -22.89
N GLY A 77 16.06 -20.53 -21.70
CA GLY A 77 17.06 -19.55 -21.29
C GLY A 77 16.49 -18.23 -20.74
N ALA A 78 15.20 -18.17 -20.46
CA ALA A 78 14.59 -17.00 -19.83
C ALA A 78 14.79 -17.01 -18.29
N ASP A 79 14.66 -15.83 -17.69
CA ASP A 79 14.76 -15.67 -16.25
C ASP A 79 13.39 -15.36 -15.62
N PRO A 80 12.83 -16.21 -14.75
CA PRO A 80 11.56 -15.99 -14.08
C PRO A 80 11.58 -14.78 -13.14
N LEU A 81 12.74 -14.23 -12.79
CA LEU A 81 12.86 -12.96 -12.05
C LEU A 81 12.20 -11.80 -12.80
N LEU A 82 12.19 -11.85 -14.14
CA LEU A 82 11.46 -10.84 -14.94
C LEU A 82 9.98 -10.79 -14.58
N TRP A 83 9.33 -11.98 -14.49
CA TRP A 83 7.94 -12.06 -14.04
C TRP A 83 7.77 -11.50 -12.62
N GLN A 84 8.63 -11.90 -11.69
CA GLN A 84 8.53 -11.47 -10.30
C GLN A 84 8.71 -9.96 -10.16
N HIS A 85 9.67 -9.35 -10.84
CA HIS A 85 9.84 -7.89 -10.82
C HIS A 85 8.64 -7.16 -11.40
N LEU A 86 8.15 -7.54 -12.57
CA LEU A 86 6.96 -6.93 -13.19
C LEU A 86 5.72 -7.08 -12.31
N PHE A 87 5.56 -8.27 -11.71
CA PHE A 87 4.44 -8.52 -10.80
C PHE A 87 4.53 -7.65 -9.53
N TRP A 88 5.69 -7.60 -8.86
CA TRP A 88 5.83 -6.92 -7.58
C TRP A 88 5.95 -5.41 -7.69
N ILE A 89 6.43 -4.86 -8.80
CA ILE A 89 6.32 -3.42 -9.09
C ILE A 89 4.85 -2.96 -9.06
N PHE A 90 3.92 -3.82 -9.45
CA PHE A 90 2.49 -3.61 -9.21
C PHE A 90 2.07 -4.09 -7.80
N GLY A 91 2.45 -5.31 -7.42
CA GLY A 91 1.90 -6.01 -6.25
C GLY A 91 2.16 -5.32 -4.92
N HIS A 92 3.30 -4.63 -4.75
CA HIS A 92 3.52 -3.87 -3.54
C HIS A 92 2.71 -2.56 -3.50
N PRO A 93 2.68 -1.70 -4.53
CA PRO A 93 1.71 -0.60 -4.57
C PRO A 93 0.26 -1.03 -4.36
N GLU A 94 -0.13 -2.23 -4.80
CA GLU A 94 -1.48 -2.76 -4.58
C GLU A 94 -1.85 -2.84 -3.10
N VAL A 95 -0.95 -3.31 -2.23
CA VAL A 95 -1.26 -3.39 -0.79
C VAL A 95 -1.48 -2.01 -0.18
N TYR A 96 -0.81 -0.97 -0.70
CA TYR A 96 -1.07 0.41 -0.27
C TYR A 96 -2.36 0.98 -0.87
N ILE A 97 -2.73 0.57 -2.08
CA ILE A 97 -4.03 0.90 -2.67
C ILE A 97 -5.17 0.34 -1.81
N ILE A 98 -4.98 -0.81 -1.18
CA ILE A 98 -5.96 -1.43 -0.30
C ILE A 98 -6.00 -0.75 1.07
N VAL A 99 -4.85 -0.49 1.69
CA VAL A 99 -4.79 -0.06 3.10
C VAL A 99 -5.00 1.45 3.29
N LEU A 100 -4.55 2.30 2.36
CA LEU A 100 -4.66 3.75 2.54
C LEU A 100 -6.11 4.25 2.63
N PRO A 101 -7.09 3.74 1.85
CA PRO A 101 -8.49 4.08 2.07
C PRO A 101 -9.01 3.69 3.45
N ALA A 102 -8.61 2.52 3.97
CA ALA A 102 -8.96 2.10 5.32
C ALA A 102 -8.38 3.05 6.38
N PHE A 103 -7.14 3.52 6.20
CA PHE A 103 -6.54 4.57 7.04
C PHE A 103 -7.31 5.89 6.96
N GLY A 104 -7.81 6.23 5.78
CA GLY A 104 -8.69 7.37 5.56
C GLY A 104 -9.98 7.24 6.37
N ILE A 105 -10.66 6.10 6.26
CA ILE A 105 -11.90 5.81 7.00
C ILE A 105 -11.68 5.92 8.51
N VAL A 106 -10.64 5.27 9.04
CA VAL A 106 -10.32 5.34 10.47
C VAL A 106 -10.08 6.77 10.92
N SER A 107 -9.35 7.56 10.12
CA SER A 107 -9.05 8.96 10.43
C SER A 107 -10.30 9.85 10.44
N GLU A 108 -11.38 9.48 9.75
CA GLU A 108 -12.66 10.18 9.79
C GLU A 108 -13.57 9.67 10.92
N VAL A 109 -13.54 8.37 11.21
CA VAL A 109 -14.38 7.75 12.24
C VAL A 109 -13.94 8.15 13.65
N LEU A 110 -12.64 8.12 13.92
CA LEU A 110 -12.11 8.39 15.27
C LEU A 110 -12.53 9.76 15.83
N PRO A 111 -12.40 10.89 15.11
CA PRO A 111 -12.81 12.20 15.62
C PRO A 111 -14.29 12.26 15.98
N VAL A 112 -15.14 11.65 15.17
CA VAL A 112 -16.59 11.66 15.37
C VAL A 112 -16.97 10.97 16.67
N PHE A 113 -16.43 9.78 16.92
CA PHE A 113 -16.82 8.95 18.05
C PHE A 113 -15.94 9.14 19.29
N SER A 114 -14.84 9.87 19.20
CA SER A 114 -14.07 10.38 20.37
C SER A 114 -14.50 11.78 20.81
N LYS A 115 -15.34 12.46 20.00
CA LYS A 115 -15.73 13.87 20.21
C LYS A 115 -14.53 14.81 20.30
N LYS A 116 -13.50 14.54 19.53
CA LYS A 116 -12.24 15.29 19.48
C LYS A 116 -11.79 15.48 18.03
N PRO A 117 -11.20 16.63 17.65
CA PRO A 117 -10.63 16.78 16.32
C PRO A 117 -9.50 15.78 16.09
N LEU A 118 -9.27 15.41 14.82
CA LEU A 118 -8.14 14.57 14.45
C LEU A 118 -6.83 15.24 14.88
N PHE A 119 -6.05 14.54 15.69
CA PHE A 119 -4.76 15.04 16.11
C PHE A 119 -3.79 15.01 14.92
N GLY A 120 -3.11 16.14 14.68
CA GLY A 120 -2.05 16.19 13.67
C GLY A 120 -2.52 15.99 12.23
N TYR A 121 -3.66 16.56 11.82
CA TYR A 121 -4.17 16.45 10.45
C TYR A 121 -3.09 16.57 9.36
N PRO A 122 -2.19 17.59 9.35
CA PRO A 122 -1.14 17.67 8.33
C PRO A 122 -0.19 16.48 8.36
N LEU A 123 0.18 15.99 9.56
CA LEU A 123 1.05 14.83 9.69
C LEU A 123 0.40 13.56 9.12
N VAL A 124 -0.90 13.39 9.32
CA VAL A 124 -1.66 12.27 8.75
C VAL A 124 -1.73 12.36 7.22
N VAL A 125 -1.89 13.56 6.67
CA VAL A 125 -1.87 13.77 5.21
C VAL A 125 -0.49 13.42 4.65
N PHE A 126 0.56 14.07 5.15
CA PHE A 126 1.91 13.90 4.61
C PHE A 126 2.46 12.49 4.84
N SER A 127 2.13 11.84 5.95
CA SER A 127 2.49 10.44 6.16
C SER A 127 1.82 9.51 5.14
N GLY A 128 0.56 9.78 4.75
CA GLY A 128 -0.11 9.02 3.70
C GLY A 128 0.55 9.20 2.33
N ALA A 129 0.87 10.44 1.98
CA ALA A 129 1.61 10.74 0.76
C ALA A 129 3.01 10.10 0.75
N ALA A 130 3.72 10.15 1.89
CA ALA A 130 5.04 9.53 2.04
C ALA A 130 4.98 7.99 1.87
N ILE A 131 3.97 7.32 2.44
CA ILE A 131 3.76 5.88 2.25
C ILE A 131 3.57 5.57 0.77
N GLY A 132 2.70 6.32 0.07
CA GLY A 132 2.48 6.15 -1.36
C GLY A 132 3.75 6.34 -2.18
N PHE A 133 4.54 7.36 -1.88
CA PHE A 133 5.79 7.65 -2.61
C PHE A 133 6.89 6.62 -2.34
N VAL A 134 7.19 6.35 -1.06
CA VAL A 134 8.25 5.39 -0.68
C VAL A 134 7.88 3.97 -1.10
N GLY A 135 6.58 3.65 -1.12
CA GLY A 135 6.05 2.36 -1.55
C GLY A 135 6.48 1.93 -2.96
N TRP A 136 6.90 2.86 -3.82
CA TRP A 136 7.47 2.53 -5.13
C TRP A 136 8.87 1.94 -5.08
N GLY A 137 9.64 2.22 -4.04
CA GLY A 137 11.05 1.83 -3.92
C GLY A 137 11.29 0.55 -3.12
N VAL A 138 10.26 -0.26 -2.84
CA VAL A 138 10.37 -1.37 -1.87
C VAL A 138 9.92 -2.74 -2.39
N TRP A 139 9.40 -2.84 -3.62
CA TRP A 139 8.73 -4.05 -4.14
C TRP A 139 9.54 -5.34 -4.03
N ALA A 140 10.88 -5.28 -4.12
CA ALA A 140 11.72 -6.47 -4.15
C ALA A 140 11.91 -7.11 -2.77
N HIS A 141 11.33 -6.55 -1.68
CA HIS A 141 11.24 -7.28 -0.43
C HIS A 141 10.37 -8.56 -0.52
N HIS A 142 9.50 -8.64 -1.52
CA HIS A 142 8.78 -9.88 -1.84
C HIS A 142 9.66 -10.93 -2.54
N MET A 143 10.94 -10.62 -2.78
CA MET A 143 11.86 -11.43 -3.58
C MET A 143 13.19 -11.73 -2.88
N PHE A 144 13.28 -11.57 -1.55
CA PHE A 144 14.55 -11.75 -0.82
C PHE A 144 15.11 -13.15 -0.95
N ALA A 145 14.25 -14.18 -1.11
CA ALA A 145 14.67 -15.56 -1.32
C ALA A 145 14.77 -15.97 -2.80
N SER A 146 14.63 -15.04 -3.75
CA SER A 146 14.59 -15.35 -5.19
C SER A 146 15.95 -15.27 -5.91
N GLY A 147 17.03 -14.99 -5.18
CA GLY A 147 18.36 -14.86 -5.78
C GLY A 147 18.74 -13.44 -6.19
N LEU A 148 18.10 -12.41 -5.65
CA LEU A 148 18.57 -11.03 -5.78
C LEU A 148 19.99 -10.89 -5.21
N GLY A 149 20.86 -10.17 -5.88
CA GLY A 149 22.22 -9.93 -5.38
C GLY A 149 22.23 -9.15 -4.05
N PRO A 150 23.33 -9.24 -3.26
CA PRO A 150 23.38 -8.69 -1.89
C PRO A 150 23.15 -7.18 -1.82
N ILE A 151 23.56 -6.43 -2.83
CA ILE A 151 23.33 -4.97 -2.90
C ILE A 151 21.82 -4.68 -2.99
N SER A 152 21.10 -5.37 -3.89
CA SER A 152 19.65 -5.20 -4.03
C SER A 152 18.94 -5.58 -2.74
N VAL A 153 19.28 -6.71 -2.14
CA VAL A 153 18.73 -7.15 -0.86
C VAL A 153 18.91 -6.09 0.23
N ALA A 154 20.10 -5.51 0.37
CA ALA A 154 20.37 -4.48 1.36
C ALA A 154 19.56 -3.20 1.11
N VAL A 155 19.53 -2.71 -0.12
CA VAL A 155 18.79 -1.49 -0.50
C VAL A 155 17.30 -1.64 -0.24
N PHE A 156 16.70 -2.73 -0.72
CA PHE A 156 15.26 -2.96 -0.54
C PHE A 156 14.88 -3.25 0.92
N SER A 157 15.76 -3.87 1.70
CA SER A 157 15.58 -4.07 3.15
C SER A 157 15.50 -2.72 3.88
N VAL A 158 16.48 -1.84 3.69
CA VAL A 158 16.52 -0.52 4.32
C VAL A 158 15.34 0.36 3.88
N ALA A 159 15.05 0.39 2.58
CA ALA A 159 13.92 1.15 2.04
C ALA A 159 12.58 0.67 2.63
N THR A 160 12.40 -0.64 2.78
CA THR A 160 11.20 -1.23 3.39
C THR A 160 11.05 -0.85 4.86
N MET A 161 12.14 -0.90 5.64
CA MET A 161 12.13 -0.46 7.04
C MET A 161 11.76 1.01 7.17
N ALA A 162 12.13 1.86 6.22
CA ALA A 162 11.81 3.29 6.26
C ALA A 162 10.29 3.57 6.23
N ILE A 163 9.47 2.66 5.68
CA ILE A 163 7.99 2.81 5.66
C ILE A 163 7.40 2.72 7.07
N ALA A 164 8.08 2.09 8.02
CA ALA A 164 7.63 2.04 9.40
C ALA A 164 7.49 3.43 10.03
N ILE A 165 8.29 4.41 9.60
CA ILE A 165 8.27 5.78 10.13
C ILE A 165 6.93 6.48 9.84
N PRO A 166 6.52 6.72 8.59
CA PRO A 166 5.24 7.38 8.31
C PRO A 166 4.03 6.57 8.79
N THR A 167 4.14 5.25 8.85
CA THR A 167 3.09 4.39 9.40
C THR A 167 2.95 4.57 10.90
N GLY A 168 4.06 4.59 11.63
CA GLY A 168 4.09 4.87 13.07
C GLY A 168 3.51 6.24 13.40
N VAL A 169 3.80 7.27 12.59
CA VAL A 169 3.19 8.60 12.73
C VAL A 169 1.67 8.50 12.70
N LYS A 170 1.07 7.74 11.79
CA LYS A 170 -0.41 7.57 11.75
C LYS A 170 -0.95 6.91 13.01
N ILE A 171 -0.33 5.82 13.46
CA ILE A 171 -0.76 5.10 14.66
C ILE A 171 -0.72 6.02 15.87
N VAL A 172 0.37 6.77 16.06
CA VAL A 172 0.50 7.75 17.16
C VAL A 172 -0.59 8.82 17.07
N ASN A 173 -0.85 9.38 15.89
CA ASN A 173 -1.89 10.40 15.72
C ASN A 173 -3.30 9.85 16.03
N TRP A 174 -3.60 8.61 15.68
CA TRP A 174 -4.86 7.97 16.04
C TRP A 174 -5.00 7.76 17.55
N ILE A 175 -3.94 7.27 18.21
CA ILE A 175 -3.92 7.12 19.68
C ILE A 175 -4.12 8.49 20.35
N MET A 176 -3.43 9.53 19.87
CA MET A 176 -3.57 10.89 20.41
C MET A 176 -4.95 11.50 20.13
N THR A 177 -5.63 11.08 19.06
CA THR A 177 -7.03 11.46 18.82
C THR A 177 -7.97 10.81 19.83
N LEU A 178 -7.70 9.56 20.22
CA LEU A 178 -8.49 8.83 21.23
C LEU A 178 -8.20 9.33 22.66
N TRP A 179 -6.96 9.69 22.94
CA TRP A 179 -6.49 10.08 24.28
C TRP A 179 -7.24 11.29 24.82
N GLY A 180 -7.89 11.13 25.98
CA GLY A 180 -8.71 12.16 26.60
C GLY A 180 -10.01 12.49 25.85
N GLY A 181 -10.41 11.69 24.87
CA GLY A 181 -11.68 11.84 24.17
C GLY A 181 -12.87 11.21 24.93
N LYS A 182 -14.08 11.64 24.57
CA LYS A 182 -15.34 11.03 25.05
C LYS A 182 -15.73 9.88 24.13
N LEU A 183 -15.15 8.71 24.38
CA LEU A 183 -15.29 7.56 23.49
C LEU A 183 -16.74 7.03 23.49
N ARG A 184 -17.26 6.79 22.28
CA ARG A 184 -18.54 6.12 22.06
C ARG A 184 -18.28 4.85 21.25
N PHE A 185 -18.48 3.70 21.88
CA PHE A 185 -18.22 2.38 21.29
C PHE A 185 -19.39 1.94 20.39
N THR A 186 -19.57 2.67 19.29
CA THR A 186 -20.45 2.23 18.20
C THR A 186 -19.74 1.16 17.36
N VAL A 187 -20.49 0.46 16.51
CA VAL A 187 -19.94 -0.55 15.59
C VAL A 187 -18.79 0.03 14.76
N ALA A 188 -18.96 1.23 14.18
CA ALA A 188 -17.92 1.89 13.41
C ALA A 188 -16.64 2.17 14.24
N MET A 189 -16.82 2.62 15.50
CA MET A 189 -15.70 2.88 16.40
C MET A 189 -14.97 1.59 16.79
N MET A 190 -15.69 0.51 17.03
CA MET A 190 -15.10 -0.79 17.37
C MET A 190 -14.27 -1.33 16.20
N PHE A 191 -14.76 -1.22 14.96
CA PHE A 191 -13.99 -1.58 13.77
C PHE A 191 -12.74 -0.70 13.60
N ALA A 192 -12.85 0.62 13.83
CA ALA A 192 -11.71 1.53 13.77
C ALA A 192 -10.63 1.19 14.81
N ILE A 193 -11.01 0.90 16.04
CA ILE A 193 -10.08 0.45 17.09
C ILE A 193 -9.49 -0.93 16.73
N GLY A 194 -10.32 -1.85 16.24
CA GLY A 194 -9.89 -3.16 15.79
C GLY A 194 -8.80 -3.06 14.71
N LEU A 195 -8.99 -2.17 13.72
CA LEU A 195 -7.98 -1.92 12.70
C LEU A 195 -6.68 -1.40 13.32
N ILE A 196 -6.74 -0.42 14.23
CA ILE A 196 -5.53 0.14 14.87
C ILE A 196 -4.76 -0.97 15.59
N VAL A 197 -5.44 -1.82 16.36
CA VAL A 197 -4.79 -2.90 17.12
C VAL A 197 -4.19 -3.95 16.20
N GLN A 198 -4.99 -4.51 15.30
CA GLN A 198 -4.56 -5.58 14.41
C GLN A 198 -3.49 -5.11 13.43
N PHE A 199 -3.65 -3.90 12.87
CA PHE A 199 -2.66 -3.33 11.97
C PHE A 199 -1.34 -3.01 12.69
N THR A 200 -1.37 -2.62 13.98
CA THR A 200 -0.15 -2.43 14.76
C THR A 200 0.60 -3.75 14.94
N ILE A 201 -0.11 -4.83 15.24
CA ILE A 201 0.48 -6.17 15.36
C ILE A 201 1.05 -6.62 14.00
N GLY A 202 0.29 -6.51 12.93
CA GLY A 202 0.71 -6.82 11.57
C GLY A 202 1.88 -5.95 11.09
N GLY A 203 1.90 -4.66 11.45
CA GLY A 203 2.99 -3.75 11.12
C GLY A 203 4.29 -4.08 11.85
N LEU A 204 4.22 -4.52 13.10
CA LEU A 204 5.39 -5.00 13.85
C LEU A 204 5.99 -6.27 13.23
N SER A 205 5.15 -7.24 12.85
CA SER A 205 5.62 -8.41 12.10
C SER A 205 6.15 -8.02 10.72
N GLY A 206 5.58 -6.99 10.07
CA GLY A 206 6.08 -6.42 8.83
C GLY A 206 7.51 -5.89 8.94
N VAL A 207 7.88 -5.29 10.07
CA VAL A 207 9.28 -4.85 10.31
C VAL A 207 10.21 -6.07 10.37
N THR A 208 9.80 -7.20 10.96
CA THR A 208 10.61 -8.43 10.96
C THR A 208 10.82 -8.98 9.55
N HIS A 209 9.82 -8.88 8.67
CA HIS A 209 9.93 -9.28 7.27
C HIS A 209 10.77 -8.27 6.44
N ALA A 210 10.80 -7.00 6.82
CA ALA A 210 11.66 -6.01 6.17
C ALA A 210 13.16 -6.31 6.35
N VAL A 211 13.52 -7.06 7.40
CA VAL A 211 14.89 -7.51 7.67
C VAL A 211 15.20 -8.75 6.85
N ALA A 212 15.91 -8.60 5.73
CA ALA A 212 16.12 -9.68 4.76
C ALA A 212 16.64 -11.01 5.36
N PRO A 213 17.64 -11.06 6.27
CA PRO A 213 18.05 -12.31 6.91
C PRO A 213 16.95 -12.98 7.72
N SER A 214 16.00 -12.23 8.27
CA SER A 214 14.83 -12.77 8.96
C SER A 214 13.81 -13.29 7.95
N ASP A 215 13.52 -12.51 6.90
CA ASP A 215 12.52 -12.86 5.90
C ASP A 215 12.90 -14.13 5.11
N THR A 216 14.17 -14.34 4.78
CA THR A 216 14.60 -15.55 4.08
C THR A 216 14.25 -16.86 4.82
N GLN A 217 14.03 -16.79 6.13
CA GLN A 217 13.59 -17.93 6.93
C GLN A 217 12.08 -17.95 7.18
N GLN A 218 11.43 -16.80 7.08
CA GLN A 218 9.98 -16.62 7.33
C GLN A 218 9.15 -16.74 6.05
N THR A 219 9.74 -16.42 4.89
CA THR A 219 9.07 -16.51 3.61
C THR A 219 8.55 -17.93 3.36
N ASP A 220 7.41 -18.05 2.67
CA ASP A 220 6.71 -19.32 2.42
C ASP A 220 6.26 -20.08 3.68
N THR A 221 6.20 -19.42 4.83
CA THR A 221 5.68 -19.98 6.08
C THR A 221 4.34 -19.34 6.48
N TYR A 222 3.63 -19.96 7.42
CA TYR A 222 2.41 -19.39 7.98
C TYR A 222 2.64 -18.08 8.76
N TYR A 223 3.87 -17.73 9.09
CA TYR A 223 4.17 -16.43 9.70
C TYR A 223 3.88 -15.27 8.73
N ILE A 224 4.15 -15.46 7.43
CA ILE A 224 3.73 -14.51 6.39
C ILE A 224 2.19 -14.44 6.31
N VAL A 225 1.51 -15.57 6.37
CA VAL A 225 0.04 -15.63 6.37
C VAL A 225 -0.52 -14.87 7.58
N ALA A 226 0.03 -15.05 8.77
CA ALA A 226 -0.35 -14.32 9.98
C ALA A 226 -0.13 -12.81 9.83
N HIS A 227 0.98 -12.41 9.18
CA HIS A 227 1.29 -11.00 8.95
C HIS A 227 0.21 -10.30 8.13
N PHE A 228 -0.18 -10.84 6.97
CA PHE A 228 -1.11 -10.13 6.11
C PHE A 228 -2.58 -10.30 6.52
N HIS A 229 -2.92 -11.27 7.38
CA HIS A 229 -4.25 -11.40 7.97
C HIS A 229 -4.44 -10.53 9.21
#